data_5ba3d0a3f4bd7d0e1951d4ef287b87f7
#
_entry.id   5ba3d0a3f4bd7d0e1951d4ef287b87f7
#
_cell.length_a   1.000
_cell.length_b   1.000
_cell.length_c   1.000
_cell.angle_alpha   90.00
_cell.angle_beta   90.00
_cell.angle_gamma   90.00
#
_symmetry.space_group_name_H-M   'P 1'
#
loop_
_entity.id
_entity.type
_entity.pdbx_description
1 polymer ?
#
loop_
_entity_poly.entity_id
_entity_poly.type
_entity_poly.pdbx_seq_one_letter_code
_entity_poly.pdbx_strand_id
1 'polypeptide(L)'
;FNVWTKRIGNNPTVKVLILHGGPGAGHEAYEVFESFLPKEGIEFIYYDQLGAGNSDRPTDKILWVLPRFVDELEQVRVALGLNKDNFYLYGHSWGGILGIEYALKYGQNLRGLLISDMMSSAPAYSRYANEVLAKQMDPKVLAEIKALEAKGDFTNPHYMELLLPNYYEKYICRIPASQWPEPLNRGFAKINQEQYVTMQGPSEFGMAGNANLKNWDRS
;
A
#
# COMPACT_ATOMS: atom_id res chain seq x y z
N PHE A 1 -9.73 -14.22 12.54
CA PHE A 1 -9.82 -12.78 12.30
C PHE A 1 -10.78 -12.51 11.15
N ASN A 2 -11.42 -11.34 11.16
CA ASN A 2 -12.30 -10.89 10.11
C ASN A 2 -11.62 -9.82 9.28
N VAL A 3 -11.77 -9.89 7.97
CA VAL A 3 -11.38 -8.82 7.05
C VAL A 3 -12.63 -8.22 6.42
N TRP A 4 -12.61 -6.91 6.24
CA TRP A 4 -13.73 -6.15 5.72
C TRP A 4 -13.66 -6.05 4.19
N THR A 5 -14.82 -6.22 3.56
CA THR A 5 -14.97 -6.01 2.11
C THR A 5 -16.27 -5.25 1.82
N LYS A 6 -16.25 -4.44 0.74
CA LYS A 6 -17.44 -3.74 0.23
C LYS A 6 -17.45 -3.81 -1.29
N ARG A 7 -18.56 -4.28 -1.85
CA ARG A 7 -18.74 -4.40 -3.30
C ARG A 7 -19.48 -3.19 -3.84
N ILE A 8 -19.01 -2.65 -4.96
CA ILE A 8 -19.60 -1.52 -5.69
C ILE A 8 -19.82 -1.94 -7.15
N GLY A 9 -21.02 -1.72 -7.65
CA GLY A 9 -21.43 -2.14 -9.00
C GLY A 9 -21.99 -3.56 -9.03
N ASN A 10 -22.27 -4.03 -10.25
CA ASN A 10 -22.76 -5.37 -10.51
C ASN A 10 -22.35 -5.79 -11.94
N ASN A 11 -21.33 -6.61 -12.07
CA ASN A 11 -20.89 -7.15 -13.36
C ASN A 11 -20.50 -8.62 -13.20
N PRO A 12 -21.05 -9.55 -14.01
CA PRO A 12 -20.76 -10.96 -13.85
C PRO A 12 -19.34 -11.35 -14.25
N THR A 13 -18.69 -10.59 -15.15
CA THR A 13 -17.43 -10.97 -15.80
C THR A 13 -16.25 -10.01 -15.54
N VAL A 14 -16.51 -8.82 -15.00
CA VAL A 14 -15.45 -7.83 -14.69
C VAL A 14 -15.57 -7.40 -13.24
N LYS A 15 -14.82 -8.07 -12.37
CA LYS A 15 -14.77 -7.84 -10.92
C LYS A 15 -13.34 -7.53 -10.50
N VAL A 16 -13.10 -6.29 -10.09
CA VAL A 16 -11.77 -5.82 -9.69
C VAL A 16 -11.68 -5.81 -8.17
N LEU A 17 -10.85 -6.64 -7.59
CA LEU A 17 -10.50 -6.58 -6.16
C LEU A 17 -9.36 -5.61 -5.96
N ILE A 18 -9.55 -4.59 -5.12
CA ILE A 18 -8.57 -3.54 -4.87
C ILE A 18 -7.68 -3.93 -3.70
N LEU A 19 -6.38 -4.02 -3.95
CA LEU A 19 -5.34 -4.19 -2.94
C LEU A 19 -4.75 -2.82 -2.62
N HIS A 20 -5.09 -2.30 -1.45
CA HIS A 20 -4.62 -1.00 -0.99
C HIS A 20 -3.12 -0.99 -0.69
N GLY A 21 -2.54 0.20 -0.67
CA GLY A 21 -1.16 0.46 -0.29
C GLY A 21 -0.90 0.42 1.22
N GLY A 22 0.19 0.97 1.62
CA GLY A 22 0.71 0.92 2.98
C GLY A 22 1.98 0.06 3.02
N PRO A 23 2.04 -1.06 3.75
CA PRO A 23 0.95 -1.84 4.41
C PRO A 23 0.20 -1.09 5.50
N GLY A 24 -1.00 -1.56 5.83
CA GLY A 24 -1.76 -1.01 6.95
C GLY A 24 -2.58 0.25 6.67
N ALA A 25 -2.70 0.69 5.39
CA ALA A 25 -3.59 1.79 5.03
C ALA A 25 -5.07 1.36 5.09
N GLY A 26 -5.81 1.41 4.04
CA GLY A 26 -7.19 1.02 3.92
C GLY A 26 -7.72 1.39 2.53
N HIS A 27 -9.01 1.24 2.34
CA HIS A 27 -9.63 1.47 1.04
C HIS A 27 -9.87 2.96 0.72
N GLU A 28 -9.78 3.85 1.69
CA GLU A 28 -10.27 5.23 1.61
C GLU A 28 -9.78 5.98 0.37
N ALA A 29 -8.50 5.90 0.04
CA ALA A 29 -7.94 6.59 -1.12
C ALA A 29 -8.57 6.16 -2.46
N TYR A 30 -9.19 4.99 -2.50
CA TYR A 30 -9.82 4.42 -3.71
C TYR A 30 -11.31 4.74 -3.83
N GLU A 31 -11.92 5.39 -2.85
CA GLU A 31 -13.33 5.82 -2.92
C GLU A 31 -13.60 6.73 -4.13
N VAL A 32 -12.58 7.40 -4.63
CA VAL A 32 -12.65 8.18 -5.87
C VAL A 32 -13.11 7.34 -7.08
N PHE A 33 -12.90 6.02 -7.07
CA PHE A 33 -13.32 5.10 -8.13
C PHE A 33 -14.84 4.96 -8.23
N GLU A 34 -15.57 5.22 -7.16
CA GLU A 34 -17.04 5.17 -7.15
C GLU A 34 -17.66 6.16 -8.14
N SER A 35 -16.96 7.24 -8.45
CA SER A 35 -17.47 8.28 -9.34
C SER A 35 -17.45 7.89 -10.82
N PHE A 36 -16.66 6.90 -11.24
CA PHE A 36 -16.50 6.56 -12.66
C PHE A 36 -16.54 5.05 -12.97
N LEU A 37 -15.92 4.15 -12.20
CA LEU A 37 -15.86 2.73 -12.56
C LEU A 37 -17.23 2.06 -12.75
N PRO A 38 -18.25 2.31 -11.90
CA PRO A 38 -19.58 1.72 -12.10
C PRO A 38 -20.26 2.19 -13.40
N LYS A 39 -19.99 3.42 -13.86
CA LYS A 39 -20.52 3.95 -15.11
C LYS A 39 -19.96 3.25 -16.34
N GLU A 40 -18.75 2.72 -16.21
CA GLU A 40 -18.08 1.91 -17.25
C GLU A 40 -18.44 0.41 -17.14
N GLY A 41 -19.43 0.06 -16.30
CA GLY A 41 -19.84 -1.32 -16.11
C GLY A 41 -18.81 -2.18 -15.36
N ILE A 42 -17.88 -1.58 -14.63
CA ILE A 42 -16.87 -2.28 -13.84
C ILE A 42 -17.40 -2.45 -12.42
N GLU A 43 -17.51 -3.70 -11.98
CA GLU A 43 -17.72 -4.01 -10.56
C GLU A 43 -16.36 -4.02 -9.88
N PHE A 44 -16.24 -3.35 -8.73
CA PHE A 44 -15.02 -3.42 -7.94
C PHE A 44 -15.34 -3.66 -6.46
N ILE A 45 -14.34 -4.18 -5.76
CA ILE A 45 -14.50 -4.64 -4.39
C ILE A 45 -13.36 -4.04 -3.58
N TYR A 46 -13.71 -3.26 -2.57
CA TYR A 46 -12.78 -2.87 -1.53
C TYR A 46 -12.48 -4.05 -0.63
N TYR A 47 -11.25 -4.14 -0.21
CA TYR A 47 -10.79 -5.13 0.72
C TYR A 47 -9.77 -4.47 1.65
N ASP A 48 -10.13 -4.28 2.90
CA ASP A 48 -9.19 -3.88 3.93
C ASP A 48 -8.46 -5.13 4.43
N GLN A 49 -7.17 -5.19 4.20
CA GLN A 49 -6.32 -6.31 4.63
C GLN A 49 -6.25 -6.37 6.16
N LEU A 50 -5.92 -7.53 6.72
CA LEU A 50 -5.77 -7.67 8.18
C LEU A 50 -4.81 -6.62 8.73
N GLY A 51 -5.23 -5.93 9.78
CA GLY A 51 -4.49 -4.84 10.39
C GLY A 51 -4.83 -3.45 9.84
N ALA A 52 -5.63 -3.35 8.76
CA ALA A 52 -5.92 -2.10 8.06
C ALA A 52 -7.41 -1.73 8.09
N GLY A 53 -7.71 -0.47 7.88
CA GLY A 53 -9.07 0.05 7.66
C GLY A 53 -10.08 -0.44 8.69
N ASN A 54 -11.13 -1.09 8.20
CA ASN A 54 -12.24 -1.63 9.00
C ASN A 54 -12.07 -3.11 9.38
N SER A 55 -10.93 -3.73 9.02
CA SER A 55 -10.61 -5.11 9.38
C SER A 55 -10.09 -5.23 10.82
N ASP A 56 -10.09 -6.44 11.37
CA ASP A 56 -9.48 -6.72 12.68
C ASP A 56 -8.01 -6.25 12.71
N ARG A 57 -7.59 -5.70 13.83
CA ARG A 57 -6.23 -5.17 14.03
C ARG A 57 -5.48 -5.94 15.12
N PRO A 58 -4.98 -7.14 14.83
CA PRO A 58 -4.16 -7.88 15.79
C PRO A 58 -2.82 -7.16 16.00
N THR A 59 -2.26 -7.32 17.20
CA THR A 59 -0.96 -6.76 17.58
C THR A 59 0.20 -7.72 17.37
N ASP A 60 -0.09 -8.99 17.07
CA ASP A 60 0.94 -10.02 16.88
C ASP A 60 1.66 -9.82 15.53
N LYS A 61 2.91 -9.39 15.61
CA LYS A 61 3.77 -9.10 14.46
C LYS A 61 4.11 -10.32 13.60
N ILE A 62 3.94 -11.54 14.10
CA ILE A 62 4.12 -12.76 13.31
C ILE A 62 3.14 -12.84 12.13
N LEU A 63 2.01 -12.15 12.25
CA LEU A 63 0.99 -12.07 11.22
C LEU A 63 1.35 -11.10 10.08
N TRP A 64 2.36 -10.25 10.26
CA TRP A 64 2.70 -9.19 9.29
C TRP A 64 3.81 -9.62 8.37
N VAL A 65 3.56 -10.70 7.64
CA VAL A 65 4.49 -11.30 6.68
C VAL A 65 3.81 -11.51 5.33
N LEU A 66 4.51 -11.20 4.25
CA LEU A 66 3.98 -11.23 2.88
C LEU A 66 3.30 -12.56 2.50
N PRO A 67 3.88 -13.75 2.79
CA PRO A 67 3.22 -15.01 2.44
C PRO A 67 1.84 -15.19 3.08
N ARG A 68 1.66 -14.73 4.31
CA ARG A 68 0.36 -14.79 5.00
C ARG A 68 -0.69 -13.91 4.32
N PHE A 69 -0.30 -12.70 3.87
CA PHE A 69 -1.22 -11.83 3.11
C PHE A 69 -1.61 -12.43 1.76
N VAL A 70 -0.70 -13.15 1.10
CA VAL A 70 -1.00 -13.89 -0.13
C VAL A 70 -2.05 -14.97 0.14
N ASP A 71 -1.94 -15.71 1.24
CA ASP A 71 -2.90 -16.74 1.62
C ASP A 71 -4.24 -16.15 2.11
N GLU A 72 -4.22 -15.00 2.78
CA GLU A 72 -5.43 -14.24 3.13
C GLU A 72 -6.17 -13.81 1.87
N LEU A 73 -5.47 -13.27 0.89
CA LEU A 73 -6.06 -12.84 -0.37
C LEU A 73 -6.74 -14.01 -1.11
N GLU A 74 -6.14 -15.20 -1.10
CA GLU A 74 -6.77 -16.39 -1.68
C GLU A 74 -8.06 -16.77 -0.92
N GLN A 75 -8.07 -16.69 0.41
CA GLN A 75 -9.28 -16.93 1.19
C GLN A 75 -10.38 -15.91 0.87
N VAL A 76 -10.02 -14.62 0.74
CA VAL A 76 -10.95 -13.55 0.34
C VAL A 76 -11.50 -13.81 -1.05
N ARG A 77 -10.66 -14.19 -2.03
CA ARG A 77 -11.10 -14.55 -3.38
C ARG A 77 -12.16 -15.66 -3.34
N VAL A 78 -11.88 -16.73 -2.60
CA VAL A 78 -12.80 -17.88 -2.48
C VAL A 78 -14.11 -17.44 -1.84
N ALA A 79 -14.06 -16.70 -0.74
CA ALA A 79 -15.25 -16.22 -0.03
C ALA A 79 -16.14 -15.29 -0.88
N LEU A 80 -15.52 -14.50 -1.78
CA LEU A 80 -16.22 -13.59 -2.69
C LEU A 80 -16.70 -14.28 -3.99
N GLY A 81 -16.40 -15.55 -4.21
CA GLY A 81 -16.78 -16.30 -5.42
C GLY A 81 -16.06 -15.82 -6.68
N LEU A 82 -14.87 -15.24 -6.54
CA LEU A 82 -14.07 -14.76 -7.67
C LEU A 82 -13.29 -15.92 -8.32
N ASN A 83 -13.17 -15.92 -9.65
CA ASN A 83 -12.52 -17.00 -10.40
C ASN A 83 -11.91 -16.48 -11.71
N LYS A 84 -11.21 -17.34 -12.42
CA LYS A 84 -10.52 -17.03 -13.69
C LYS A 84 -11.37 -16.37 -14.78
N ASP A 85 -12.71 -16.44 -14.68
CA ASP A 85 -13.61 -15.89 -15.69
C ASP A 85 -14.05 -14.46 -15.37
N ASN A 86 -13.84 -14.00 -14.11
CA ASN A 86 -14.31 -12.69 -13.66
C ASN A 86 -13.33 -11.90 -12.79
N PHE A 87 -12.21 -12.47 -12.37
CA PHE A 87 -11.36 -11.93 -11.32
C PHE A 87 -10.18 -11.12 -11.86
N TYR A 88 -10.19 -9.83 -11.58
CA TYR A 88 -9.07 -8.92 -11.78
C TYR A 88 -8.54 -8.43 -10.43
N LEU A 89 -7.23 -8.29 -10.31
CA LEU A 89 -6.59 -7.58 -9.19
C LEU A 89 -6.13 -6.20 -9.65
N TYR A 90 -6.38 -5.20 -8.81
CA TYR A 90 -5.73 -3.90 -8.89
C TYR A 90 -4.88 -3.73 -7.64
N GLY A 91 -3.57 -3.63 -7.78
CA GLY A 91 -2.62 -3.45 -6.69
C GLY A 91 -1.88 -2.12 -6.79
N HIS A 92 -1.99 -1.30 -5.75
CA HIS A 92 -1.29 -0.01 -5.66
C HIS A 92 -0.25 -0.07 -4.55
N SER A 93 0.97 0.41 -4.83
CA SER A 93 2.08 0.44 -3.88
C SER A 93 2.32 -0.96 -3.24
N TRP A 94 2.28 -1.11 -1.93
CA TRP A 94 2.30 -2.41 -1.24
C TRP A 94 1.32 -3.43 -1.83
N GLY A 95 0.10 -2.99 -2.20
CA GLY A 95 -0.88 -3.85 -2.87
C GLY A 95 -0.38 -4.39 -4.21
N GLY A 96 0.52 -3.69 -4.91
CA GLY A 96 1.17 -4.17 -6.12
C GLY A 96 2.17 -5.30 -5.82
N ILE A 97 2.97 -5.19 -4.75
CA ILE A 97 3.84 -6.27 -4.26
C ILE A 97 3.00 -7.52 -3.96
N LEU A 98 1.93 -7.35 -3.18
CA LEU A 98 1.02 -8.43 -2.83
C LEU A 98 0.38 -9.06 -4.08
N GLY A 99 -0.04 -8.24 -5.05
CA GLY A 99 -0.63 -8.70 -6.32
C GLY A 99 0.35 -9.51 -7.16
N ILE A 100 1.62 -9.12 -7.23
CA ILE A 100 2.69 -9.88 -7.92
C ILE A 100 2.89 -11.24 -7.24
N GLU A 101 3.07 -11.27 -5.93
CA GLU A 101 3.29 -12.54 -5.21
C GLU A 101 2.06 -13.46 -5.29
N TYR A 102 0.87 -12.88 -5.27
CA TYR A 102 -0.36 -13.63 -5.52
C TYR A 102 -0.40 -14.22 -6.93
N ALA A 103 -0.07 -13.42 -7.95
CA ALA A 103 -0.07 -13.90 -9.33
C ALA A 103 0.98 -15.00 -9.57
N LEU A 104 2.13 -14.94 -8.92
CA LEU A 104 3.15 -15.99 -8.99
C LEU A 104 2.67 -17.30 -8.35
N LYS A 105 1.87 -17.23 -7.29
CA LYS A 105 1.38 -18.43 -6.57
C LYS A 105 0.04 -18.95 -7.09
N TYR A 106 -0.89 -18.06 -7.43
CA TYR A 106 -2.29 -18.35 -7.74
C TYR A 106 -2.76 -17.75 -9.07
N GLY A 107 -1.84 -17.42 -9.98
CA GLY A 107 -2.14 -16.71 -11.23
C GLY A 107 -3.17 -17.40 -12.13
N GLN A 108 -3.32 -18.73 -12.01
CA GLN A 108 -4.35 -19.49 -12.73
C GLN A 108 -5.79 -19.08 -12.36
N ASN A 109 -5.98 -18.40 -11.24
CA ASN A 109 -7.27 -17.90 -10.79
C ASN A 109 -7.57 -16.48 -11.30
N LEU A 110 -6.55 -15.78 -11.85
CA LEU A 110 -6.66 -14.40 -12.32
C LEU A 110 -7.04 -14.34 -13.80
N ARG A 111 -7.87 -13.36 -14.13
CA ARG A 111 -8.08 -12.91 -15.50
C ARG A 111 -7.12 -11.78 -15.86
N GLY A 112 -6.72 -10.97 -14.92
CA GLY A 112 -5.74 -9.90 -15.12
C GLY A 112 -5.25 -9.29 -13.82
N LEU A 113 -4.05 -8.71 -13.91
CA LEU A 113 -3.40 -7.96 -12.83
C LEU A 113 -3.06 -6.55 -13.34
N LEU A 114 -3.55 -5.55 -12.62
CA LEU A 114 -3.23 -4.14 -12.84
C LEU A 114 -2.34 -3.69 -11.68
N ILE A 115 -1.21 -3.07 -12.00
CA ILE A 115 -0.25 -2.58 -11.02
C ILE A 115 -0.11 -1.07 -11.19
N SER A 116 -0.20 -0.36 -10.07
CA SER A 116 -0.09 1.10 -10.03
C SER A 116 0.91 1.52 -8.95
N ASP A 117 1.80 2.44 -9.33
CA ASP A 117 2.69 3.19 -8.44
C ASP A 117 3.45 2.31 -7.42
N MET A 118 4.13 1.26 -7.91
CA MET A 118 4.94 0.39 -7.10
C MET A 118 6.30 0.11 -7.74
N MET A 119 7.24 -0.42 -6.95
CA MET A 119 8.55 -0.83 -7.41
C MET A 119 8.60 -2.33 -7.73
N SER A 120 9.51 -2.73 -8.62
CA SER A 120 9.85 -4.15 -8.84
C SER A 120 10.94 -4.67 -7.89
N SER A 121 11.66 -3.77 -7.22
CA SER A 121 12.79 -4.09 -6.35
C SER A 121 12.88 -3.10 -5.20
N ALA A 122 12.69 -3.56 -3.96
CA ALA A 122 12.86 -2.75 -2.76
C ALA A 122 14.31 -2.26 -2.57
N PRO A 123 15.36 -3.09 -2.82
CA PRO A 123 16.73 -2.60 -2.79
C PRO A 123 17.02 -1.50 -3.82
N ALA A 124 16.49 -1.63 -5.04
CA ALA A 124 16.67 -0.60 -6.07
C ALA A 124 15.95 0.71 -5.71
N TYR A 125 14.71 0.60 -5.21
CA TYR A 125 13.95 1.75 -4.72
C TYR A 125 14.70 2.48 -3.60
N SER A 126 15.14 1.77 -2.57
CA SER A 126 15.88 2.34 -1.43
C SER A 126 17.18 3.00 -1.88
N ARG A 127 17.93 2.37 -2.79
CA ARG A 127 19.14 2.97 -3.37
C ARG A 127 18.83 4.27 -4.12
N TYR A 128 17.81 4.27 -4.98
CA TYR A 128 17.41 5.47 -5.72
C TYR A 128 16.98 6.61 -4.78
N ALA A 129 16.18 6.30 -3.76
CA ALA A 129 15.77 7.28 -2.76
C ALA A 129 16.97 7.93 -2.07
N ASN A 130 17.98 7.15 -1.67
CA ASN A 130 19.14 7.65 -0.93
C ASN A 130 20.24 8.28 -1.83
N GLU A 131 20.48 7.75 -3.03
CA GLU A 131 21.57 8.22 -3.90
C GLU A 131 21.14 9.33 -4.87
N VAL A 132 19.85 9.41 -5.20
CA VAL A 132 19.32 10.37 -6.17
C VAL A 132 18.39 11.39 -5.49
N LEU A 133 17.28 10.92 -4.90
CA LEU A 133 16.26 11.83 -4.38
C LEU A 133 16.74 12.59 -3.13
N ALA A 134 17.48 11.93 -2.25
CA ALA A 134 18.07 12.57 -1.06
C ALA A 134 18.96 13.76 -1.41
N LYS A 135 19.72 13.67 -2.50
CA LYS A 135 20.61 14.77 -2.97
C LYS A 135 19.87 16.00 -3.48
N GLN A 136 18.56 15.88 -3.71
CA GLN A 136 17.69 17.00 -4.14
C GLN A 136 17.04 17.72 -2.96
N MET A 137 17.22 17.21 -1.74
CA MET A 137 16.74 17.86 -0.51
C MET A 137 17.77 18.89 -0.02
N ASP A 138 17.29 19.86 0.75
CA ASP A 138 18.18 20.70 1.54
C ASP A 138 19.05 19.83 2.46
N PRO A 139 20.37 19.98 2.48
CA PRO A 139 21.27 19.16 3.29
C PRO A 139 20.96 19.19 4.79
N LYS A 140 20.45 20.31 5.32
CA LYS A 140 20.07 20.43 6.74
C LYS A 140 18.83 19.60 7.03
N VAL A 141 17.82 19.71 6.17
CA VAL A 141 16.57 18.91 6.27
C VAL A 141 16.90 17.43 6.21
N LEU A 142 17.73 17.01 5.24
CA LEU A 142 18.15 15.62 5.13
C LEU A 142 18.89 15.13 6.39
N ALA A 143 19.78 15.95 6.96
CA ALA A 143 20.51 15.59 8.17
C ALA A 143 19.58 15.40 9.38
N GLU A 144 18.55 16.25 9.52
CA GLU A 144 17.55 16.13 10.59
C GLU A 144 16.70 14.85 10.42
N ILE A 145 16.23 14.57 9.20
CA ILE A 145 15.50 13.32 8.86
C ILE A 145 16.36 12.11 9.26
N LYS A 146 17.61 12.06 8.82
CA LYS A 146 18.52 10.94 9.11
C LYS A 146 18.85 10.81 10.59
N ALA A 147 18.91 11.92 11.34
CA ALA A 147 19.13 11.90 12.79
C ALA A 147 17.92 11.28 13.53
N LEU A 148 16.69 11.57 13.11
CA LEU A 148 15.48 10.96 13.65
C LEU A 148 15.41 9.47 13.30
N GLU A 149 15.70 9.09 12.06
CA GLU A 149 15.75 7.70 11.62
C GLU A 149 16.78 6.88 12.41
N ALA A 150 17.97 7.43 12.63
CA ALA A 150 19.03 6.77 13.39
C ALA A 150 18.67 6.55 14.88
N LYS A 151 17.80 7.37 15.45
CA LYS A 151 17.29 7.23 16.82
C LYS A 151 16.08 6.30 16.91
N GLY A 152 15.50 5.89 15.77
CA GLY A 152 14.23 5.18 15.74
C GLY A 152 13.04 6.03 16.19
N ASP A 153 13.16 7.37 16.12
CA ASP A 153 12.14 8.33 16.60
C ASP A 153 11.12 8.65 15.50
N PHE A 154 10.47 7.59 14.99
CA PHE A 154 9.55 7.66 13.85
C PHE A 154 8.17 8.22 14.18
N THR A 155 7.81 8.28 15.46
CA THR A 155 6.54 8.83 15.94
C THR A 155 6.64 10.32 16.27
N ASN A 156 7.82 10.91 16.17
CA ASN A 156 8.03 12.32 16.35
C ASN A 156 7.30 13.12 15.25
N PRO A 157 6.37 14.03 15.58
CA PRO A 157 5.65 14.80 14.56
C PRO A 157 6.58 15.55 13.61
N HIS A 158 7.73 16.01 14.11
CA HIS A 158 8.74 16.72 13.32
C HIS A 158 9.28 15.87 12.15
N TYR A 159 9.31 14.53 12.28
CA TYR A 159 9.73 13.65 11.20
C TYR A 159 8.84 13.78 9.94
N MET A 160 7.52 13.78 10.14
CA MET A 160 6.58 13.98 9.03
C MET A 160 6.48 15.43 8.57
N GLU A 161 6.66 16.40 9.46
CA GLU A 161 6.75 17.83 9.09
C GLU A 161 7.91 18.10 8.14
N LEU A 162 9.04 17.41 8.31
CA LEU A 162 10.19 17.50 7.38
C LEU A 162 9.91 16.73 6.06
N LEU A 163 9.36 15.53 6.14
CA LEU A 163 9.15 14.68 4.96
C LEU A 163 8.02 15.17 4.05
N LEU A 164 6.94 15.70 4.60
CA LEU A 164 5.76 16.08 3.85
C LEU A 164 6.09 17.03 2.70
N PRO A 165 6.66 18.24 2.93
CA PRO A 165 6.98 19.18 1.85
C PRO A 165 8.23 18.78 1.05
N ASN A 166 9.15 18.01 1.61
CA ASN A 166 10.43 17.73 0.99
C ASN A 166 10.46 16.41 0.20
N TYR A 167 9.54 15.49 0.48
CA TYR A 167 9.45 14.22 -0.19
C TYR A 167 8.04 13.89 -0.68
N TYR A 168 7.01 13.90 0.18
CA TYR A 168 5.67 13.44 -0.17
C TYR A 168 5.00 14.33 -1.23
N GLU A 169 5.06 15.65 -1.09
CA GLU A 169 4.51 16.61 -2.08
C GLU A 169 5.28 16.62 -3.40
N LYS A 170 6.51 16.10 -3.42
CA LYS A 170 7.33 16.06 -4.64
C LYS A 170 7.21 14.75 -5.39
N TYR A 171 7.06 13.62 -4.68
CA TYR A 171 7.23 12.29 -5.27
C TYR A 171 6.05 11.34 -5.03
N ILE A 172 5.22 11.58 -4.01
CA ILE A 172 4.10 10.69 -3.66
C ILE A 172 2.77 11.26 -4.19
N CYS A 173 2.31 12.39 -3.65
CA CYS A 173 1.17 13.10 -4.19
C CYS A 173 1.61 14.53 -4.53
N ARG A 174 1.90 14.78 -5.82
CA ARG A 174 2.64 15.97 -6.31
C ARG A 174 1.80 17.25 -6.37
N ILE A 175 1.03 17.49 -5.33
CA ILE A 175 0.31 18.73 -5.05
C ILE A 175 0.51 19.07 -3.57
N PRO A 176 0.36 20.35 -3.15
CA PRO A 176 0.44 20.73 -1.74
C PRO A 176 -0.50 19.88 -0.87
N ALA A 177 -0.04 19.45 0.31
CA ALA A 177 -0.84 18.62 1.21
C ALA A 177 -2.17 19.24 1.61
N SER A 178 -2.24 20.57 1.65
CA SER A 178 -3.48 21.33 1.89
C SER A 178 -4.56 21.14 0.79
N GLN A 179 -4.16 20.62 -0.37
CA GLN A 179 -5.04 20.35 -1.50
C GLN A 179 -5.28 18.84 -1.72
N TRP A 180 -4.74 18.00 -0.87
CA TRP A 180 -4.97 16.56 -1.00
C TRP A 180 -6.45 16.22 -0.84
N PRO A 181 -7.00 15.32 -1.66
CA PRO A 181 -8.39 14.88 -1.54
C PRO A 181 -8.70 14.34 -0.13
N GLU A 182 -9.90 14.63 0.36
CA GLU A 182 -10.33 14.18 1.70
C GLU A 182 -10.16 12.67 1.90
N PRO A 183 -10.54 11.79 0.94
CA PRO A 183 -10.35 10.35 1.12
C PRO A 183 -8.88 9.95 1.31
N LEU A 184 -7.94 10.63 0.64
CA LEU A 184 -6.51 10.39 0.83
C LEU A 184 -6.05 10.79 2.23
N ASN A 185 -6.42 11.98 2.69
CA ASN A 185 -6.11 12.47 4.04
C ASN A 185 -6.68 11.54 5.12
N ARG A 186 -7.91 11.08 4.95
CA ARG A 186 -8.56 10.15 5.87
C ARG A 186 -7.87 8.79 5.88
N GLY A 187 -7.44 8.30 4.72
CA GLY A 187 -6.65 7.06 4.61
C GLY A 187 -5.31 7.16 5.36
N PHE A 188 -4.57 8.26 5.17
CA PHE A 188 -3.32 8.50 5.91
C PHE A 188 -3.54 8.61 7.43
N ALA A 189 -4.61 9.25 7.87
CA ALA A 189 -4.93 9.37 9.29
C ALA A 189 -5.28 8.04 9.97
N LYS A 190 -5.75 7.06 9.21
CA LYS A 190 -6.16 5.73 9.70
C LYS A 190 -5.07 4.66 9.60
N ILE A 191 -3.95 4.95 8.95
CA ILE A 191 -2.90 3.95 8.71
C ILE A 191 -2.45 3.29 10.01
N ASN A 192 -2.30 1.98 9.99
CA ASN A 192 -1.71 1.23 11.10
C ASN A 192 -0.19 1.43 11.08
N GLN A 193 0.28 2.45 11.81
CA GLN A 193 1.70 2.81 11.84
C GLN A 193 2.60 1.69 12.32
N GLU A 194 2.15 0.88 13.29
CA GLU A 194 2.96 -0.23 13.79
C GLU A 194 3.16 -1.30 12.70
N GLN A 195 2.11 -1.63 11.96
CA GLN A 195 2.18 -2.55 10.82
C GLN A 195 3.04 -1.96 9.70
N TYR A 196 2.83 -0.70 9.35
CA TYR A 196 3.57 0.00 8.30
C TYR A 196 5.08 -0.01 8.59
N VAL A 197 5.48 0.47 9.77
CA VAL A 197 6.90 0.52 10.17
C VAL A 197 7.52 -0.88 10.24
N THR A 198 6.77 -1.86 10.75
CA THR A 198 7.24 -3.24 10.86
C THR A 198 7.51 -3.87 9.49
N MET A 199 6.65 -3.66 8.51
CA MET A 199 6.74 -4.33 7.21
C MET A 199 7.56 -3.54 6.19
N GLN A 200 7.43 -2.23 6.12
CA GLN A 200 8.07 -1.39 5.10
C GLN A 200 9.19 -0.52 5.66
N GLY A 201 8.97 0.15 6.77
CA GLY A 201 9.90 1.10 7.34
C GLY A 201 9.22 2.39 7.80
N PRO A 202 9.97 3.39 8.25
CA PRO A 202 9.40 4.57 8.90
C PRO A 202 8.63 5.48 7.94
N SER A 203 8.93 5.45 6.64
CA SER A 203 8.32 6.32 5.63
C SER A 203 8.56 5.79 4.21
N GLU A 204 7.93 6.41 3.21
CA GLU A 204 8.24 6.15 1.80
C GLU A 204 9.68 6.51 1.43
N PHE A 205 10.30 7.47 2.11
CA PHE A 205 11.71 7.79 1.94
C PHE A 205 12.63 6.81 2.66
N GLY A 206 12.28 6.45 3.89
CA GLY A 206 13.05 5.58 4.77
C GLY A 206 12.67 4.11 4.64
N MET A 207 12.52 3.57 3.44
CA MET A 207 12.19 2.17 3.20
C MET A 207 13.34 1.25 3.66
N ALA A 208 13.54 1.20 4.95
CA ALA A 208 14.55 0.37 5.59
C ALA A 208 13.98 -0.95 6.09
N GLY A 209 12.72 -0.99 6.37
CA GLY A 209 11.90 -2.12 6.77
C GLY A 209 12.47 -3.04 7.83
N ASN A 210 11.61 -3.83 8.37
CA ASN A 210 12.08 -5.10 8.88
C ASN A 210 12.32 -6.04 7.68
N ALA A 211 12.79 -7.22 7.94
CA ALA A 211 13.32 -8.16 6.98
C ALA A 211 12.37 -8.53 5.80
N ASN A 212 11.07 -8.27 5.89
CA ASN A 212 10.12 -8.88 4.97
C ASN A 212 10.09 -8.24 3.58
N LEU A 213 10.18 -6.90 3.50
CA LEU A 213 10.20 -6.20 2.23
C LEU A 213 11.57 -5.68 1.83
N LYS A 214 12.49 -5.53 2.78
CA LYS A 214 13.83 -4.97 2.55
C LYS A 214 14.60 -5.61 1.37
N ASN A 215 14.47 -6.91 1.20
CA ASN A 215 15.17 -7.67 0.18
C ASN A 215 14.24 -8.17 -0.93
N TRP A 216 12.98 -7.72 -0.95
CA TRP A 216 12.04 -8.13 -1.99
C TRP A 216 12.48 -7.59 -3.36
N ASP A 217 12.62 -8.48 -4.32
CA ASP A 217 13.11 -8.17 -5.66
C ASP A 217 12.46 -9.10 -6.69
N ARG A 218 11.88 -8.50 -7.73
CA ARG A 218 11.25 -9.14 -8.89
C ARG A 218 11.58 -8.39 -10.18
N SER A 219 12.76 -7.71 -10.20
CA SER A 219 13.26 -7.03 -11.39
C SER A 219 13.77 -7.97 -12.47
#